data_367c382bfc382d42139262c1cb2df90b
#
_entry.id   367c382bfc382d42139262c1cb2df90b
#
_cell.length_a   1.000
_cell.length_b   1.000
_cell.length_c   1.000
_cell.angle_alpha   90.00
_cell.angle_beta   90.00
_cell.angle_gamma   90.00
#
_symmetry.space_group_name_H-M   'P 1'
#
loop_
_entity.id
_entity.type
_entity.pdbx_description
1 polymer ?
#
loop_
_entity_poly.entity_id
_entity_poly.type
_entity_poly.pdbx_seq_one_letter_code
_entity_poly.pdbx_strand_id
1 'polypeptide(L)'
;MKLPNRFTYQVTPLSPYCFKLTVKKPSGWSLFTPFEVYENETLWSALDLNDKLVGVKLRSLGNTDHPHLRADVFTKKYATAAVRENLKEGLNELLGVGEDLAPFYTLARNDPILKHVIEDLYGMHDTSSSSLFARATLAILLQMTGIKRGNQMMNCVITKYGQTAEFDGRRIRIWPTYKRISRLTAEQLAKTCKVGYRAKRLVKLARVMSSNSGPTFAELRTLTREEAKQVLMELPGIGDYSADIINRPGGFPIDVWSATVFGKLFYGKEPENSREAVEIVKREGIRRWGEWSWMAFFYVVQDLESLSRKLHTTLRLE
;
A
#
# COMPACT_ATOMS: atom_id res chain seq x y z
N MET A 1 1.74 2.06 23.20
CA MET A 1 1.02 0.97 23.94
C MET A 1 1.98 -0.19 24.08
N LYS A 2 2.21 -0.68 25.31
CA LYS A 2 3.01 -1.90 25.57
C LYS A 2 2.21 -3.16 25.23
N LEU A 3 2.86 -4.13 24.57
CA LEU A 3 2.28 -5.39 24.13
C LEU A 3 3.08 -6.56 24.75
N PRO A 4 2.82 -6.91 26.02
CA PRO A 4 3.64 -7.86 26.77
C PRO A 4 3.35 -9.34 26.47
N ASN A 5 2.16 -9.68 25.96
CA ASN A 5 1.80 -11.06 25.69
C ASN A 5 2.24 -11.46 24.28
N ARG A 6 2.79 -12.68 24.16
CA ARG A 6 3.32 -13.19 22.89
C ARG A 6 2.76 -14.57 22.58
N PHE A 7 2.51 -14.83 21.30
CA PHE A 7 2.29 -16.17 20.75
C PHE A 7 2.92 -16.27 19.36
N THR A 8 3.13 -17.47 18.87
CA THR A 8 3.66 -17.72 17.53
C THR A 8 2.53 -18.11 16.59
N TYR A 9 2.61 -17.61 15.36
CA TYR A 9 1.71 -17.93 14.26
C TYR A 9 2.56 -18.29 13.02
N GLN A 10 2.17 -19.36 12.33
CA GLN A 10 2.83 -19.79 11.10
C GLN A 10 2.01 -19.31 9.91
N VAL A 11 2.69 -18.82 8.86
CA VAL A 11 2.09 -18.35 7.63
C VAL A 11 2.79 -19.04 6.47
N THR A 12 2.01 -19.63 5.59
CA THR A 12 2.51 -20.17 4.34
C THR A 12 1.98 -19.33 3.19
N PRO A 13 2.77 -18.38 2.67
CA PRO A 13 2.38 -17.60 1.51
C PRO A 13 2.16 -18.48 0.28
N LEU A 14 1.35 -18.00 -0.66
CA LEU A 14 1.28 -18.63 -1.99
C LEU A 14 2.59 -18.37 -2.74
N SER A 15 3.11 -19.44 -3.37
CA SER A 15 4.35 -19.40 -4.16
C SER A 15 4.06 -18.78 -5.55
N PRO A 16 5.02 -18.02 -6.13
CA PRO A 16 6.31 -17.63 -5.56
C PRO A 16 6.19 -16.45 -4.59
N TYR A 17 6.94 -16.46 -3.48
CA TYR A 17 6.92 -15.40 -2.49
C TYR A 17 8.33 -15.07 -1.96
N CYS A 18 8.87 -13.94 -2.34
CA CYS A 18 10.16 -13.44 -1.85
C CYS A 18 9.97 -12.46 -0.68
N PHE A 19 10.12 -12.95 0.56
CA PHE A 19 9.93 -12.12 1.76
C PHE A 19 10.78 -10.86 1.75
N LYS A 20 12.06 -10.97 1.39
CA LYS A 20 13.00 -9.83 1.36
C LYS A 20 12.55 -8.75 0.37
N LEU A 21 12.20 -9.11 -0.88
CA LEU A 21 11.72 -8.15 -1.88
C LEU A 21 10.40 -7.53 -1.44
N THR A 22 9.48 -8.33 -0.87
CA THR A 22 8.17 -7.87 -0.42
C THR A 22 8.28 -6.80 0.67
N VAL A 23 9.14 -7.01 1.69
CA VAL A 23 9.21 -6.08 2.84
C VAL A 23 10.18 -4.92 2.62
N LYS A 24 11.25 -5.10 1.84
CA LYS A 24 12.28 -4.08 1.65
C LYS A 24 12.02 -3.17 0.45
N LYS A 25 11.36 -3.66 -0.58
CA LYS A 25 11.08 -3.00 -1.85
C LYS A 25 12.29 -2.33 -2.52
N PRO A 26 12.64 -2.68 -3.76
CA PRO A 26 13.85 -2.16 -4.42
C PRO A 26 13.90 -0.64 -4.56
N SER A 27 12.75 0.01 -4.81
CA SER A 27 12.66 1.47 -4.87
C SER A 27 12.93 2.18 -3.54
N GLY A 28 12.96 1.45 -2.43
CA GLY A 28 13.03 2.01 -1.08
C GLY A 28 11.75 2.70 -0.61
N TRP A 29 10.67 2.62 -1.37
CA TRP A 29 9.40 3.26 -1.01
C TRP A 29 8.56 2.37 -0.09
N SER A 30 8.43 2.79 1.15
CA SER A 30 7.57 2.14 2.15
C SER A 30 6.30 2.96 2.42
N LEU A 31 5.62 3.40 1.35
CA LEU A 31 4.50 4.34 1.44
C LEU A 31 3.35 3.84 2.30
N PHE A 32 3.06 2.55 2.28
CA PHE A 32 1.95 1.99 3.07
C PHE A 32 2.38 1.53 4.46
N THR A 33 3.67 1.26 4.65
CA THR A 33 4.25 0.73 5.89
C THR A 33 5.50 1.53 6.31
N PRO A 34 5.37 2.85 6.49
CA PRO A 34 6.52 3.77 6.51
C PRO A 34 7.43 3.68 7.73
N PHE A 35 6.96 3.06 8.82
CA PHE A 35 7.72 2.94 10.08
C PHE A 35 8.00 1.49 10.48
N GLU A 36 7.90 0.58 9.54
CA GLU A 36 8.38 -0.78 9.73
C GLU A 36 9.90 -0.80 9.84
N VAL A 37 10.41 -1.76 10.60
CA VAL A 37 11.85 -1.97 10.77
C VAL A 37 12.21 -3.32 10.19
N TYR A 38 13.08 -3.33 9.18
CA TYR A 38 13.62 -4.56 8.61
C TYR A 38 15.14 -4.61 8.84
N GLU A 39 15.56 -5.52 9.70
CA GLU A 39 16.95 -5.73 10.07
C GLU A 39 17.23 -7.23 10.25
N ASN A 40 18.39 -7.70 9.81
CA ASN A 40 18.82 -9.09 9.96
C ASN A 40 17.74 -10.08 9.54
N GLU A 41 17.19 -9.89 8.33
CA GLU A 41 16.12 -10.72 7.74
C GLU A 41 14.85 -10.85 8.59
N THR A 42 14.65 -9.90 9.48
CA THR A 42 13.50 -9.83 10.36
C THR A 42 12.76 -8.52 10.16
N LEU A 43 11.45 -8.61 10.00
CA LEU A 43 10.55 -7.45 9.94
C LEU A 43 9.85 -7.27 11.29
N TRP A 44 9.87 -6.05 11.82
CA TRP A 44 9.00 -5.60 12.90
C TRP A 44 7.99 -4.62 12.34
N SER A 45 6.72 -4.95 12.49
CA SER A 45 5.58 -4.13 12.07
C SER A 45 4.49 -4.16 13.12
N ALA A 46 3.44 -3.36 12.94
CA ALA A 46 2.26 -3.39 13.78
C ALA A 46 1.00 -3.22 12.94
N LEU A 47 -0.08 -3.83 13.40
CA LEU A 47 -1.38 -3.87 12.74
C LEU A 47 -2.44 -3.29 13.68
N ASP A 48 -3.40 -2.60 13.12
CA ASP A 48 -4.66 -2.28 13.79
C ASP A 48 -5.73 -3.25 13.30
N LEU A 49 -6.07 -4.19 14.15
CA LEU A 49 -7.09 -5.22 13.89
C LEU A 49 -8.38 -4.82 14.60
N ASN A 50 -9.20 -3.99 13.96
CA ASN A 50 -10.49 -3.51 14.51
C ASN A 50 -10.30 -2.87 15.90
N ASP A 51 -9.54 -1.78 15.97
CA ASP A 51 -9.16 -1.04 17.21
C ASP A 51 -8.27 -1.85 18.18
N LYS A 52 -7.76 -3.01 17.79
CA LYS A 52 -6.79 -3.79 18.56
C LYS A 52 -5.41 -3.69 17.94
N LEU A 53 -4.54 -2.92 18.58
CA LEU A 53 -3.15 -2.79 18.15
C LEU A 53 -2.38 -4.08 18.47
N VAL A 54 -1.76 -4.66 17.44
CA VAL A 54 -0.99 -5.90 17.50
C VAL A 54 0.39 -5.65 16.92
N GLY A 55 1.44 -6.07 17.62
CA GLY A 55 2.80 -6.09 17.09
C GLY A 55 3.12 -7.42 16.43
N VAL A 56 3.90 -7.39 15.35
CA VAL A 56 4.35 -8.60 14.67
C VAL A 56 5.85 -8.53 14.38
N LYS A 57 6.53 -9.65 14.63
CA LYS A 57 7.92 -9.89 14.26
C LYS A 57 7.95 -11.09 13.33
N LEU A 58 8.35 -10.85 12.09
CA LEU A 58 8.25 -11.81 11.00
C LEU A 58 9.63 -12.21 10.49
N ARG A 59 9.81 -13.50 10.19
CA ARG A 59 11.00 -14.06 9.57
C ARG A 59 10.61 -15.06 8.50
N SER A 60 11.37 -15.11 7.41
CA SER A 60 11.29 -16.21 6.46
C SER A 60 12.04 -17.42 6.99
N LEU A 61 11.42 -18.58 6.90
CA LEU A 61 12.01 -19.89 7.19
C LEU A 61 12.13 -20.74 5.93
N GLY A 62 11.54 -20.29 4.81
CA GLY A 62 11.58 -20.94 3.51
C GLY A 62 12.34 -20.11 2.47
N ASN A 63 12.16 -20.47 1.21
CA ASN A 63 12.67 -19.75 0.04
C ASN A 63 11.51 -19.20 -0.80
N THR A 64 11.81 -18.63 -1.96
CA THR A 64 10.80 -18.01 -2.84
C THR A 64 9.77 -19.02 -3.38
N ASP A 65 10.20 -20.22 -3.72
CA ASP A 65 9.34 -21.25 -4.33
C ASP A 65 8.66 -22.15 -3.27
N HIS A 66 9.22 -22.22 -2.07
CA HIS A 66 8.66 -22.91 -0.90
C HIS A 66 8.59 -21.94 0.30
N PRO A 67 7.73 -20.92 0.22
CA PRO A 67 7.70 -19.88 1.24
C PRO A 67 7.09 -20.39 2.54
N HIS A 68 7.72 -20.02 3.63
CA HIS A 68 7.22 -20.26 4.98
C HIS A 68 7.68 -19.13 5.90
N LEU A 69 6.74 -18.50 6.59
CA LEU A 69 7.02 -17.40 7.50
C LEU A 69 6.62 -17.76 8.92
N ARG A 70 7.44 -17.34 9.86
CA ARG A 70 7.12 -17.36 11.28
C ARG A 70 6.80 -15.94 11.75
N ALA A 71 5.64 -15.76 12.36
CA ALA A 71 5.20 -14.54 13.01
C ALA A 71 5.19 -14.73 14.53
N ASP A 72 6.02 -13.97 15.23
CA ASP A 72 5.85 -13.77 16.67
C ASP A 72 4.93 -12.58 16.87
N VAL A 73 3.78 -12.81 17.46
CA VAL A 73 2.66 -11.84 17.57
C VAL A 73 2.56 -11.34 18.99
N PHE A 74 2.51 -10.02 19.13
CA PHE A 74 2.49 -9.33 20.44
C PHE A 74 1.18 -8.61 20.64
N THR A 75 0.56 -8.79 21.81
CA THR A 75 -0.75 -8.24 22.16
C THR A 75 -0.76 -7.63 23.56
N LYS A 76 -1.73 -6.74 23.81
CA LYS A 76 -1.91 -6.13 25.15
C LYS A 76 -2.48 -7.13 26.17
N LYS A 77 -3.41 -7.98 25.74
CA LYS A 77 -4.04 -9.05 26.55
C LYS A 77 -3.83 -10.39 25.83
N TYR A 78 -4.12 -11.50 26.49
CA TYR A 78 -4.11 -12.81 25.84
C TYR A 78 -4.99 -12.79 24.59
N ALA A 79 -4.46 -13.37 23.49
CA ALA A 79 -5.15 -13.38 22.20
C ALA A 79 -6.38 -14.29 22.23
N THR A 80 -7.54 -13.70 21.96
CA THR A 80 -8.79 -14.44 21.76
C THR A 80 -8.82 -15.11 20.37
N ALA A 81 -9.74 -16.04 20.16
CA ALA A 81 -9.97 -16.64 18.84
C ALA A 81 -10.21 -15.59 17.76
N ALA A 82 -11.03 -14.57 18.06
CA ALA A 82 -11.30 -13.46 17.13
C ALA A 82 -10.04 -12.66 16.76
N VAL A 83 -9.08 -12.47 17.69
CA VAL A 83 -7.81 -11.82 17.35
C VAL A 83 -6.97 -12.68 16.40
N ARG A 84 -6.98 -13.99 16.59
CA ARG A 84 -6.24 -14.94 15.72
C ARG A 84 -6.82 -14.99 14.30
N GLU A 85 -8.13 -14.94 14.17
CA GLU A 85 -8.82 -14.90 12.87
C GLU A 85 -8.53 -13.59 12.13
N ASN A 86 -8.75 -12.46 12.78
CA ASN A 86 -8.45 -11.14 12.21
C ASN A 86 -6.95 -10.96 11.88
N LEU A 87 -6.05 -11.69 12.58
CA LEU A 87 -4.63 -11.68 12.29
C LEU A 87 -4.31 -12.24 10.92
N LYS A 88 -4.96 -13.33 10.51
CA LYS A 88 -4.78 -13.92 9.18
C LYS A 88 -5.09 -12.89 8.08
N GLU A 89 -6.23 -12.23 8.19
CA GLU A 89 -6.61 -11.17 7.24
C GLU A 89 -5.63 -9.98 7.30
N GLY A 90 -5.29 -9.53 8.51
CA GLY A 90 -4.35 -8.42 8.69
C GLY A 90 -2.96 -8.71 8.13
N LEU A 91 -2.45 -9.93 8.26
CA LEU A 91 -1.18 -10.35 7.64
C LEU A 91 -1.29 -10.45 6.12
N ASN A 92 -2.43 -10.92 5.60
CA ASN A 92 -2.66 -10.94 4.16
C ASN A 92 -2.63 -9.52 3.59
N GLU A 93 -3.35 -8.59 4.21
CA GLU A 93 -3.35 -7.18 3.79
C GLU A 93 -1.97 -6.53 3.93
N LEU A 94 -1.22 -6.86 4.99
CA LEU A 94 0.10 -6.30 5.22
C LEU A 94 1.14 -6.80 4.21
N LEU A 95 1.10 -8.09 3.85
CA LEU A 95 2.18 -8.80 3.17
C LEU A 95 1.78 -9.47 1.84
N GLY A 96 0.49 -9.46 1.46
CA GLY A 96 0.03 -10.12 0.25
C GLY A 96 0.18 -11.65 0.25
N VAL A 97 0.22 -12.29 1.43
CA VAL A 97 0.57 -13.73 1.54
C VAL A 97 -0.45 -14.69 0.90
N GLY A 98 -1.68 -14.23 0.67
CA GLY A 98 -2.74 -15.01 0.01
C GLY A 98 -2.94 -14.66 -1.46
N GLU A 99 -2.12 -13.81 -2.05
CA GLU A 99 -2.24 -13.41 -3.44
C GLU A 99 -1.54 -14.41 -4.36
N ASP A 100 -2.28 -14.97 -5.32
CA ASP A 100 -1.72 -15.86 -6.36
C ASP A 100 -1.20 -15.01 -7.53
N LEU A 101 0.11 -14.95 -7.69
CA LEU A 101 0.76 -14.23 -8.79
C LEU A 101 1.06 -15.10 -10.02
N ALA A 102 0.69 -16.38 -10.05
CA ALA A 102 0.96 -17.25 -11.21
C ALA A 102 0.30 -16.72 -12.50
N PRO A 103 -0.96 -16.25 -12.51
CA PRO A 103 -1.56 -15.64 -13.69
C PRO A 103 -0.85 -14.33 -14.09
N PHE A 104 -0.43 -13.50 -13.13
CA PHE A 104 0.35 -12.30 -13.42
C PHE A 104 1.67 -12.63 -14.13
N TYR A 105 2.42 -13.63 -13.64
CA TYR A 105 3.66 -14.04 -14.30
C TYR A 105 3.44 -14.61 -15.70
N THR A 106 2.31 -15.28 -15.93
CA THR A 106 1.95 -15.78 -17.26
C THR A 106 1.74 -14.62 -18.23
N LEU A 107 1.02 -13.58 -17.81
CA LEU A 107 0.86 -12.34 -18.59
C LEU A 107 2.21 -11.64 -18.78
N ALA A 108 2.97 -11.45 -17.71
CA ALA A 108 4.18 -10.64 -17.69
C ALA A 108 5.31 -11.21 -18.58
N ARG A 109 5.44 -12.54 -18.67
CA ARG A 109 6.44 -13.19 -19.55
C ARG A 109 6.23 -12.84 -21.04
N ASN A 110 5.00 -12.58 -21.45
CA ASN A 110 4.63 -12.25 -22.82
C ASN A 110 4.53 -10.74 -23.10
N ASP A 111 4.59 -9.91 -22.03
CA ASP A 111 4.54 -8.45 -22.17
C ASP A 111 5.95 -7.87 -22.38
N PRO A 112 6.15 -6.98 -23.39
CA PRO A 112 7.47 -6.45 -23.72
C PRO A 112 8.11 -5.60 -22.63
N ILE A 113 7.32 -5.06 -21.69
CA ILE A 113 7.79 -4.26 -20.56
C ILE A 113 7.96 -5.14 -19.31
N LEU A 114 6.91 -5.89 -18.96
CA LEU A 114 6.87 -6.63 -17.69
C LEU A 114 7.86 -7.80 -17.65
N LYS A 115 8.19 -8.42 -18.78
CA LYS A 115 9.20 -9.49 -18.82
C LYS A 115 10.53 -9.07 -18.22
N HIS A 116 10.91 -7.80 -18.33
CA HIS A 116 12.16 -7.28 -17.78
C HIS A 116 12.09 -7.02 -16.28
N VAL A 117 10.93 -6.60 -15.77
CA VAL A 117 10.76 -6.34 -14.32
C VAL A 117 10.57 -7.61 -13.51
N ILE A 118 9.91 -8.64 -14.04
CA ILE A 118 9.72 -9.90 -13.30
C ILE A 118 11.01 -10.69 -13.10
N GLU A 119 12.06 -10.45 -13.91
CA GLU A 119 13.38 -11.04 -13.70
C GLU A 119 13.99 -10.58 -12.37
N ASP A 120 13.90 -9.28 -12.06
CA ASP A 120 14.51 -8.68 -10.87
C ASP A 120 13.59 -8.80 -9.64
N LEU A 121 12.28 -8.89 -9.85
CA LEU A 121 11.28 -8.80 -8.79
C LEU A 121 10.50 -10.11 -8.57
N TYR A 122 11.04 -11.25 -8.99
CA TYR A 122 10.36 -12.53 -8.85
C TYR A 122 9.98 -12.86 -7.41
N GLY A 123 8.70 -13.09 -7.18
CA GLY A 123 8.13 -13.38 -5.87
C GLY A 123 7.88 -12.14 -5.00
N MET A 124 8.06 -10.91 -5.52
CA MET A 124 7.70 -9.70 -4.79
C MET A 124 6.19 -9.55 -4.73
N HIS A 125 5.66 -9.37 -3.53
CA HIS A 125 4.25 -9.06 -3.31
C HIS A 125 4.04 -7.60 -2.91
N ASP A 126 2.85 -7.09 -3.18
CA ASP A 126 2.46 -5.78 -2.71
C ASP A 126 2.18 -5.81 -1.20
N THR A 127 2.46 -4.70 -0.53
CA THR A 127 2.24 -4.55 0.91
C THR A 127 1.37 -3.32 1.19
N SER A 128 0.51 -3.42 2.20
CA SER A 128 -0.42 -2.34 2.51
C SER A 128 -0.75 -2.24 3.98
N SER A 129 -1.41 -1.16 4.35
CA SER A 129 -2.08 -1.08 5.63
C SER A 129 -3.37 -1.91 5.63
N SER A 130 -3.64 -2.59 6.74
CA SER A 130 -4.92 -3.27 6.98
C SER A 130 -6.09 -2.29 7.20
N SER A 131 -5.84 -0.99 7.32
CA SER A 131 -6.84 0.03 7.58
C SER A 131 -7.23 0.78 6.31
N LEU A 132 -8.52 0.75 5.96
CA LEU A 132 -9.08 1.54 4.86
C LEU A 132 -8.80 3.04 5.02
N PHE A 133 -8.93 3.57 6.26
CA PHE A 133 -8.63 4.97 6.54
C PHE A 133 -7.14 5.30 6.29
N ALA A 134 -6.24 4.40 6.60
CA ALA A 134 -4.81 4.59 6.33
C ALA A 134 -4.52 4.64 4.82
N ARG A 135 -5.12 3.73 4.04
CA ARG A 135 -4.98 3.74 2.56
C ARG A 135 -5.57 5.03 1.96
N ALA A 136 -6.76 5.42 2.40
CA ALA A 136 -7.40 6.66 1.95
C ALA A 136 -6.59 7.90 2.36
N THR A 137 -6.02 7.91 3.58
CA THR A 137 -5.14 8.99 4.04
C THR A 137 -3.92 9.11 3.13
N LEU A 138 -3.24 8.00 2.83
CA LEU A 138 -2.10 8.02 1.90
C LEU A 138 -2.51 8.51 0.52
N ALA A 139 -3.60 7.98 -0.05
CA ALA A 139 -4.09 8.36 -1.36
C ALA A 139 -4.37 9.89 -1.45
N ILE A 140 -4.97 10.47 -0.40
CA ILE A 140 -5.19 11.93 -0.32
C ILE A 140 -3.85 12.70 -0.21
N LEU A 141 -2.88 12.18 0.56
CA LEU A 141 -1.58 12.84 0.72
C LEU A 141 -0.77 12.85 -0.57
N LEU A 142 -0.93 11.85 -1.42
CA LEU A 142 -0.24 11.75 -2.71
C LEU A 142 -0.86 12.60 -3.83
N GLN A 143 -2.07 13.14 -3.65
CA GLN A 143 -2.73 13.96 -4.68
C GLN A 143 -1.88 15.18 -5.05
N MET A 144 -1.62 15.37 -6.36
CA MET A 144 -0.92 16.54 -6.90
C MET A 144 0.36 16.89 -6.13
N THR A 145 1.21 15.89 -5.87
CA THR A 145 2.47 16.11 -5.17
C THR A 145 3.50 15.03 -5.54
N GLY A 146 4.76 15.42 -5.63
CA GLY A 146 5.85 14.46 -5.82
C GLY A 146 6.08 13.59 -4.57
N ILE A 147 6.72 12.45 -4.76
CA ILE A 147 6.95 11.41 -3.74
C ILE A 147 7.65 11.96 -2.49
N LYS A 148 8.69 12.77 -2.66
CA LYS A 148 9.44 13.38 -1.54
C LYS A 148 8.53 14.19 -0.62
N ARG A 149 7.66 15.00 -1.19
CA ARG A 149 6.73 15.84 -0.43
C ARG A 149 5.62 15.00 0.20
N GLY A 150 5.09 14.00 -0.52
CA GLY A 150 4.15 13.01 -0.01
C GLY A 150 4.70 12.31 1.22
N ASN A 151 5.94 11.82 1.17
CA ASN A 151 6.64 11.18 2.29
C ASN A 151 6.79 12.12 3.51
N GLN A 152 7.13 13.39 3.30
CA GLN A 152 7.23 14.37 4.40
C GLN A 152 5.90 14.56 5.13
N MET A 153 4.81 14.72 4.38
CA MET A 153 3.46 14.87 4.94
C MET A 153 3.03 13.61 5.69
N MET A 154 3.21 12.45 5.08
CA MET A 154 2.91 11.14 5.69
C MET A 154 3.67 10.93 6.99
N ASN A 155 4.98 11.12 6.97
CA ASN A 155 5.84 10.97 8.15
C ASN A 155 5.42 11.91 9.28
N CYS A 156 5.01 13.14 8.97
CA CYS A 156 4.49 14.06 9.97
C CYS A 156 3.16 13.56 10.55
N VAL A 157 2.21 13.15 9.72
CA VAL A 157 0.90 12.66 10.16
C VAL A 157 1.06 11.44 11.09
N ILE A 158 1.91 10.48 10.71
CA ILE A 158 2.16 9.28 11.53
C ILE A 158 2.91 9.63 12.81
N THR A 159 3.92 10.50 12.75
CA THR A 159 4.71 10.87 13.94
C THR A 159 3.89 11.64 14.97
N LYS A 160 3.00 12.54 14.52
CA LYS A 160 2.20 13.39 15.41
C LYS A 160 0.91 12.75 15.88
N TYR A 161 0.28 11.96 15.03
CA TYR A 161 -1.08 11.45 15.27
C TYR A 161 -1.20 9.93 15.22
N GLY A 162 -0.16 9.21 14.77
CA GLY A 162 -0.16 7.77 14.67
C GLY A 162 -0.24 7.04 16.00
N GLN A 163 -0.51 5.75 15.92
CA GLN A 163 -0.44 4.84 17.05
C GLN A 163 0.99 4.33 17.24
N THR A 164 1.36 3.96 18.46
CA THR A 164 2.68 3.38 18.77
C THR A 164 2.51 2.09 19.54
N ALA A 165 3.07 1.01 19.00
CA ALA A 165 3.23 -0.29 19.65
C ALA A 165 4.65 -0.41 20.23
N GLU A 166 4.76 -0.93 21.46
CA GLU A 166 6.03 -1.21 22.11
C GLU A 166 6.10 -2.71 22.43
N PHE A 167 7.00 -3.42 21.77
CA PHE A 167 7.21 -4.87 21.92
C PHE A 167 8.60 -5.26 21.42
N ASP A 168 9.11 -6.39 21.88
CA ASP A 168 10.41 -6.93 21.48
C ASP A 168 11.55 -5.90 21.53
N GLY A 169 11.53 -5.00 22.54
CA GLY A 169 12.50 -3.92 22.70
C GLY A 169 12.39 -2.77 21.69
N ARG A 170 11.36 -2.74 20.84
CA ARG A 170 11.18 -1.76 19.77
C ARG A 170 9.91 -0.94 19.93
N ARG A 171 9.92 0.24 19.29
CA ARG A 171 8.77 1.15 19.18
C ARG A 171 8.39 1.28 17.70
N ILE A 172 7.28 0.66 17.31
CA ILE A 172 6.76 0.69 15.95
C ILE A 172 5.58 1.65 15.89
N ARG A 173 5.61 2.56 14.92
CA ARG A 173 4.52 3.51 14.66
C ARG A 173 3.73 3.08 13.45
N ILE A 174 2.40 3.25 13.54
CA ILE A 174 1.49 3.04 12.42
C ILE A 174 0.57 4.26 12.24
N TRP A 175 -0.21 4.23 11.18
CA TRP A 175 -1.16 5.26 10.81
C TRP A 175 -2.10 5.64 11.98
N PRO A 176 -2.57 6.90 12.04
CA PRO A 176 -3.61 7.29 12.99
C PRO A 176 -4.94 6.62 12.68
N THR A 177 -5.74 6.41 13.70
CA THR A 177 -7.15 6.03 13.51
C THR A 177 -7.98 7.23 13.03
N TYR A 178 -9.08 6.95 12.32
CA TYR A 178 -10.05 8.00 11.97
C TYR A 178 -10.62 8.68 13.22
N LYS A 179 -10.84 7.95 14.32
CA LYS A 179 -11.28 8.49 15.62
C LYS A 179 -10.36 9.58 16.16
N ARG A 180 -9.05 9.47 15.90
CA ARG A 180 -8.09 10.49 16.33
C ARG A 180 -8.09 11.71 15.42
N ILE A 181 -8.13 11.51 14.12
CA ILE A 181 -8.12 12.62 13.14
C ILE A 181 -9.44 13.39 13.15
N SER A 182 -10.60 12.73 13.39
CA SER A 182 -11.91 13.38 13.42
C SER A 182 -12.06 14.44 14.51
N ARG A 183 -11.24 14.35 15.59
CA ARG A 183 -11.21 15.30 16.70
C ARG A 183 -10.39 16.57 16.41
N LEU A 184 -9.66 16.60 15.32
CA LEU A 184 -8.86 17.76 14.91
C LEU A 184 -9.69 18.75 14.12
N THR A 185 -9.24 20.01 14.10
CA THR A 185 -9.66 20.94 13.05
C THR A 185 -8.75 20.82 11.83
N ALA A 186 -9.25 21.24 10.67
CA ALA A 186 -8.46 21.25 9.45
C ALA A 186 -7.24 22.18 9.58
N GLU A 187 -7.40 23.30 10.28
CA GLU A 187 -6.34 24.29 10.54
C GLU A 187 -5.23 23.69 11.40
N GLN A 188 -5.59 22.95 12.46
CA GLN A 188 -4.61 22.25 13.32
C GLN A 188 -3.77 21.26 12.51
N LEU A 189 -4.43 20.42 11.69
CA LEU A 189 -3.74 19.42 10.86
C LEU A 189 -2.87 20.09 9.79
N ALA A 190 -3.39 21.13 9.12
CA ALA A 190 -2.69 21.89 8.09
C ALA A 190 -1.44 22.57 8.65
N LYS A 191 -1.56 23.25 9.80
CA LYS A 191 -0.45 23.94 10.47
C LYS A 191 0.62 22.96 10.94
N THR A 192 0.22 21.85 11.58
CA THR A 192 1.15 20.90 12.16
C THR A 192 1.93 20.10 11.12
N CYS A 193 1.25 19.58 10.10
CA CYS A 193 1.87 18.68 9.12
C CYS A 193 2.03 19.30 7.73
N LYS A 194 1.71 20.56 7.56
CA LYS A 194 1.84 21.32 6.30
C LYS A 194 1.17 20.60 5.12
N VAL A 195 0.04 19.92 5.36
CA VAL A 195 -0.68 19.13 4.35
C VAL A 195 -1.59 19.97 3.43
N GLY A 196 -1.66 21.30 3.65
CA GLY A 196 -2.43 22.22 2.82
C GLY A 196 -3.92 21.87 2.76
N TYR A 197 -4.51 21.99 1.57
CA TYR A 197 -5.94 21.71 1.34
C TYR A 197 -6.37 20.28 1.71
N ARG A 198 -5.44 19.35 1.77
CA ARG A 198 -5.67 17.94 2.13
C ARG A 198 -6.17 17.78 3.57
N ALA A 199 -5.83 18.74 4.45
CA ALA A 199 -6.30 18.73 5.83
C ALA A 199 -7.83 18.71 5.93
N LYS A 200 -8.52 19.55 5.15
CA LYS A 200 -10.00 19.60 5.11
C LYS A 200 -10.59 18.27 4.65
N ARG A 201 -9.99 17.65 3.62
CA ARG A 201 -10.41 16.35 3.10
C ARG A 201 -10.23 15.24 4.15
N LEU A 202 -9.05 15.17 4.78
CA LEU A 202 -8.73 14.15 5.78
C LEU A 202 -9.62 14.24 7.03
N VAL A 203 -9.86 15.45 7.55
CA VAL A 203 -10.74 15.63 8.71
C VAL A 203 -12.19 15.28 8.37
N LYS A 204 -12.68 15.68 7.18
CA LYS A 204 -14.03 15.35 6.72
C LYS A 204 -14.18 13.82 6.53
N LEU A 205 -13.23 13.16 5.87
CA LEU A 205 -13.20 11.70 5.73
C LEU A 205 -13.20 11.00 7.09
N ALA A 206 -12.35 11.44 8.02
CA ALA A 206 -12.28 10.86 9.36
C ALA A 206 -13.61 10.98 10.13
N ARG A 207 -14.35 12.07 9.95
CA ARG A 207 -15.67 12.25 10.57
C ARG A 207 -16.73 11.34 9.96
N VAL A 208 -16.74 11.17 8.63
CA VAL A 208 -17.63 10.21 7.96
C VAL A 208 -17.36 8.79 8.46
N MET A 209 -16.11 8.37 8.53
CA MET A 209 -15.77 7.04 9.07
C MET A 209 -16.05 6.88 10.56
N SER A 210 -16.02 7.97 11.34
CA SER A 210 -16.35 7.95 12.77
C SER A 210 -17.85 7.82 13.05
N SER A 211 -18.70 8.21 12.11
CA SER A 211 -20.17 8.04 12.20
C SER A 211 -20.65 6.70 11.65
N ASN A 212 -19.73 5.76 11.40
CA ASN A 212 -20.02 4.46 10.77
C ASN A 212 -20.74 4.55 9.41
N SER A 213 -20.57 5.68 8.71
CA SER A 213 -21.16 5.92 7.39
C SER A 213 -20.19 5.63 6.24
N GLY A 214 -19.00 5.13 6.54
CA GLY A 214 -18.01 4.73 5.55
C GLY A 214 -18.00 3.21 5.31
N PRO A 215 -17.60 2.75 4.11
CA PRO A 215 -17.51 1.33 3.81
C PRO A 215 -16.40 0.66 4.62
N THR A 216 -16.49 -0.65 4.77
CA THR A 216 -15.43 -1.53 5.29
C THR A 216 -14.75 -2.26 4.13
N PHE A 217 -13.54 -2.80 4.35
CA PHE A 217 -12.92 -3.67 3.35
C PHE A 217 -13.75 -4.94 3.06
N ALA A 218 -14.43 -5.48 4.07
CA ALA A 218 -15.29 -6.64 3.89
C ALA A 218 -16.43 -6.34 2.90
N GLU A 219 -17.10 -5.20 3.05
CA GLU A 219 -18.13 -4.74 2.11
C GLU A 219 -17.57 -4.49 0.71
N LEU A 220 -16.45 -3.78 0.59
CA LEU A 220 -15.83 -3.50 -0.72
C LEU A 220 -15.45 -4.77 -1.48
N ARG A 221 -15.06 -5.85 -0.79
CA ARG A 221 -14.71 -7.13 -1.42
C ARG A 221 -15.90 -7.92 -1.96
N THR A 222 -17.11 -7.60 -1.54
CA THR A 222 -18.32 -8.24 -2.08
C THR A 222 -18.83 -7.59 -3.36
N LEU A 223 -18.28 -6.43 -3.72
CA LEU A 223 -18.66 -5.63 -4.87
C LEU A 223 -17.76 -5.95 -6.08
N THR A 224 -18.26 -5.68 -7.26
CA THR A 224 -17.39 -5.60 -8.45
C THR A 224 -16.39 -4.47 -8.27
N ARG A 225 -15.34 -4.47 -9.09
CA ARG A 225 -14.33 -3.40 -9.06
C ARG A 225 -14.93 -2.03 -9.28
N GLU A 226 -15.80 -1.91 -10.25
CA GLU A 226 -16.48 -0.67 -10.64
C GLU A 226 -17.39 -0.15 -9.53
N GLU A 227 -18.19 -1.02 -8.93
CA GLU A 227 -19.04 -0.69 -7.78
C GLU A 227 -18.22 -0.25 -6.57
N ALA A 228 -17.17 -1.01 -6.20
CA ALA A 228 -16.28 -0.65 -5.11
C ALA A 228 -15.60 0.71 -5.35
N LYS A 229 -15.21 1.01 -6.59
CA LYS A 229 -14.64 2.29 -6.97
C LYS A 229 -15.66 3.43 -6.82
N GLN A 230 -16.90 3.24 -7.25
CA GLN A 230 -17.97 4.23 -7.07
C GLN A 230 -18.22 4.52 -5.58
N VAL A 231 -18.36 3.49 -4.76
CA VAL A 231 -18.53 3.64 -3.31
C VAL A 231 -17.36 4.41 -2.68
N LEU A 232 -16.12 4.15 -3.10
CA LEU A 232 -14.96 4.89 -2.62
C LEU A 232 -14.98 6.35 -3.05
N MET A 233 -15.44 6.66 -4.26
CA MET A 233 -15.50 8.02 -4.80
C MET A 233 -16.56 8.90 -4.12
N GLU A 234 -17.52 8.32 -3.40
CA GLU A 234 -18.46 9.04 -2.54
C GLU A 234 -17.78 9.59 -1.28
N LEU A 235 -16.63 9.03 -0.90
CA LEU A 235 -15.91 9.47 0.29
C LEU A 235 -15.25 10.84 0.08
N PRO A 236 -15.24 11.69 1.13
CA PRO A 236 -14.66 13.02 1.04
C PRO A 236 -13.20 13.02 0.60
N GLY A 237 -12.92 13.62 -0.55
CA GLY A 237 -11.57 13.81 -1.07
C GLY A 237 -11.01 12.62 -1.85
N ILE A 238 -11.81 11.59 -2.08
CA ILE A 238 -11.45 10.46 -2.93
C ILE A 238 -12.00 10.71 -4.34
N GLY A 239 -11.12 10.77 -5.32
CA GLY A 239 -11.42 10.78 -6.74
C GLY A 239 -10.86 9.54 -7.41
N ASP A 240 -10.95 9.45 -8.73
CA ASP A 240 -10.57 8.31 -9.56
C ASP A 240 -9.17 7.75 -9.22
N TYR A 241 -8.14 8.60 -9.24
CA TYR A 241 -6.76 8.24 -8.87
C TYR A 241 -6.66 7.65 -7.45
N SER A 242 -7.31 8.30 -6.48
CA SER A 242 -7.26 7.86 -5.09
C SER A 242 -8.02 6.55 -4.87
N ALA A 243 -9.12 6.35 -5.57
CA ALA A 243 -9.89 5.12 -5.52
C ALA A 243 -9.07 3.93 -6.04
N ASP A 244 -8.31 4.10 -7.13
CA ASP A 244 -7.42 3.07 -7.66
C ASP A 244 -6.28 2.70 -6.68
N ILE A 245 -5.75 3.67 -5.91
CA ILE A 245 -4.76 3.39 -4.85
C ILE A 245 -5.37 2.58 -3.69
N ILE A 246 -6.63 2.83 -3.36
CA ILE A 246 -7.32 2.18 -2.24
C ILE A 246 -7.77 0.78 -2.64
N ASN A 247 -8.46 0.66 -3.77
CA ASN A 247 -9.02 -0.58 -4.31
C ASN A 247 -8.09 -1.17 -5.39
N ARG A 248 -6.94 -1.64 -5.00
CA ARG A 248 -5.82 -2.06 -5.84
C ARG A 248 -6.14 -3.00 -6.99
N PRO A 249 -6.87 -4.12 -6.83
CA PRO A 249 -7.11 -5.04 -7.93
C PRO A 249 -7.69 -4.33 -9.16
N GLY A 250 -7.00 -4.46 -10.30
CA GLY A 250 -7.37 -3.82 -11.56
C GLY A 250 -7.26 -2.28 -11.60
N GLY A 251 -6.85 -1.61 -10.52
CA GLY A 251 -6.56 -0.18 -10.51
C GLY A 251 -5.30 0.15 -11.32
N PHE A 252 -5.30 1.33 -11.95
CA PHE A 252 -4.10 1.86 -12.60
C PHE A 252 -3.99 3.35 -12.25
N PRO A 253 -3.34 3.67 -11.11
CA PRO A 253 -3.34 5.01 -10.54
C PRO A 253 -2.37 5.93 -11.28
N ILE A 254 -2.76 6.37 -12.46
CA ILE A 254 -1.99 7.28 -13.28
C ILE A 254 -2.33 8.72 -12.91
N ASP A 255 -1.29 9.47 -12.60
CA ASP A 255 -1.27 10.92 -12.51
C ASP A 255 -0.32 11.51 -13.56
N VAL A 256 -0.14 12.81 -13.55
CA VAL A 256 0.72 13.50 -14.51
C VAL A 256 2.16 12.97 -14.51
N TRP A 257 2.69 12.62 -13.33
CA TRP A 257 4.07 12.13 -13.18
C TRP A 257 4.23 10.70 -13.69
N SER A 258 3.36 9.82 -13.27
CA SER A 258 3.38 8.44 -13.74
C SER A 258 3.00 8.33 -15.23
N ALA A 259 2.15 9.22 -15.74
CA ALA A 259 1.84 9.28 -17.17
C ALA A 259 3.08 9.53 -18.04
N THR A 260 4.06 10.32 -17.56
CA THR A 260 5.34 10.51 -18.24
C THR A 260 6.11 9.20 -18.38
N VAL A 261 6.21 8.42 -17.29
CA VAL A 261 6.92 7.14 -17.28
C VAL A 261 6.22 6.12 -18.21
N PHE A 262 4.93 5.92 -17.98
CA PHE A 262 4.17 4.92 -18.73
C PHE A 262 3.93 5.34 -20.20
N GLY A 263 3.84 6.64 -20.49
CA GLY A 263 3.80 7.16 -21.85
C GLY A 263 5.06 6.82 -22.64
N LYS A 264 6.24 7.00 -22.02
CA LYS A 264 7.51 6.57 -22.61
C LYS A 264 7.55 5.06 -22.86
N LEU A 265 7.10 4.27 -21.90
CA LEU A 265 7.07 2.81 -22.00
C LEU A 265 6.11 2.31 -23.09
N PHE A 266 4.96 2.96 -23.26
CA PHE A 266 3.94 2.54 -24.22
C PHE A 266 4.17 3.07 -25.64
N TYR A 267 4.67 4.30 -25.75
CA TYR A 267 4.71 5.03 -27.02
C TYR A 267 6.12 5.52 -27.40
N GLY A 268 7.15 5.26 -26.59
CA GLY A 268 8.53 5.69 -26.83
C GLY A 268 8.79 7.19 -26.64
N LYS A 269 7.78 7.96 -26.21
CA LYS A 269 7.87 9.43 -26.02
C LYS A 269 7.09 9.88 -24.79
N GLU A 270 7.48 11.03 -24.26
CA GLU A 270 6.71 11.67 -23.19
C GLU A 270 5.37 12.17 -23.75
N PRO A 271 4.26 11.90 -23.05
CA PRO A 271 2.98 12.50 -23.41
C PRO A 271 2.99 13.99 -23.03
N GLU A 272 2.10 14.75 -23.63
CA GLU A 272 1.83 16.10 -23.19
C GLU A 272 1.34 16.12 -21.72
N ASN A 273 1.67 17.19 -20.99
CA ASN A 273 1.23 17.36 -19.62
C ASN A 273 -0.25 17.81 -19.59
N SER A 274 -1.15 16.89 -19.89
CA SER A 274 -2.59 17.16 -19.96
C SER A 274 -3.39 16.06 -19.28
N ARG A 275 -4.63 16.37 -18.90
CA ARG A 275 -5.57 15.35 -18.41
C ARG A 275 -5.87 14.30 -19.46
N GLU A 276 -5.95 14.69 -20.72
CA GLU A 276 -6.20 13.80 -21.84
C GLU A 276 -5.06 12.76 -21.97
N ALA A 277 -3.82 13.18 -21.86
CA ALA A 277 -2.66 12.31 -21.88
C ALA A 277 -2.69 11.29 -20.72
N VAL A 278 -3.08 11.70 -19.51
CA VAL A 278 -3.27 10.82 -18.36
C VAL A 278 -4.33 9.75 -18.67
N GLU A 279 -5.48 10.15 -19.23
CA GLU A 279 -6.56 9.24 -19.58
C GLU A 279 -6.17 8.25 -20.70
N ILE A 280 -5.41 8.71 -21.71
CA ILE A 280 -4.89 7.86 -22.79
C ILE A 280 -3.95 6.79 -22.21
N VAL A 281 -2.98 7.19 -21.39
CA VAL A 281 -2.01 6.28 -20.77
C VAL A 281 -2.73 5.30 -19.83
N LYS A 282 -3.69 5.79 -19.05
CA LYS A 282 -4.49 4.95 -18.14
C LYS A 282 -5.26 3.88 -18.90
N ARG A 283 -5.97 4.26 -19.96
CA ARG A 283 -6.74 3.34 -20.80
C ARG A 283 -5.85 2.29 -21.42
N GLU A 284 -4.67 2.68 -21.92
CA GLU A 284 -3.73 1.74 -22.53
C GLU A 284 -3.19 0.74 -21.50
N GLY A 285 -2.84 1.15 -20.29
CA GLY A 285 -2.40 0.23 -19.24
C GLY A 285 -3.49 -0.77 -18.83
N ILE A 286 -4.72 -0.30 -18.66
CA ILE A 286 -5.86 -1.18 -18.35
C ILE A 286 -6.13 -2.15 -19.52
N ARG A 287 -6.05 -1.69 -20.77
CA ARG A 287 -6.19 -2.55 -21.95
C ARG A 287 -5.13 -3.64 -22.02
N ARG A 288 -3.87 -3.32 -21.68
CA ARG A 288 -2.75 -4.27 -21.72
C ARG A 288 -2.82 -5.32 -20.62
N TRP A 289 -3.12 -4.87 -19.39
CA TRP A 289 -2.89 -5.65 -18.18
C TRP A 289 -4.16 -6.04 -17.41
N GLY A 290 -5.32 -5.50 -17.80
CA GLY A 290 -6.63 -5.85 -17.24
C GLY A 290 -6.66 -5.79 -15.71
N GLU A 291 -7.06 -6.89 -15.08
CA GLU A 291 -7.11 -7.04 -13.63
C GLU A 291 -5.72 -6.92 -12.95
N TRP A 292 -4.65 -7.15 -13.71
CA TRP A 292 -3.26 -7.05 -13.24
C TRP A 292 -2.66 -5.65 -13.39
N SER A 293 -3.44 -4.65 -13.80
CA SER A 293 -2.95 -3.26 -14.02
C SER A 293 -2.28 -2.67 -12.79
N TRP A 294 -2.83 -2.92 -11.59
CA TRP A 294 -2.21 -2.49 -10.34
C TRP A 294 -0.85 -3.16 -10.13
N MET A 295 -0.77 -4.48 -10.28
CA MET A 295 0.46 -5.22 -10.07
C MET A 295 1.53 -4.81 -11.09
N ALA A 296 1.13 -4.63 -12.35
CA ALA A 296 2.01 -4.12 -13.41
C ALA A 296 2.53 -2.72 -13.08
N PHE A 297 1.66 -1.80 -12.65
CA PHE A 297 2.06 -0.48 -12.17
C PHE A 297 3.06 -0.59 -11.03
N PHE A 298 2.74 -1.39 -10.02
CA PHE A 298 3.56 -1.56 -8.84
C PHE A 298 4.95 -2.12 -9.17
N TYR A 299 5.02 -3.17 -10.00
CA TYR A 299 6.29 -3.76 -10.42
C TYR A 299 7.15 -2.77 -11.22
N VAL A 300 6.57 -2.08 -12.21
CA VAL A 300 7.30 -1.08 -12.99
C VAL A 300 7.87 0.03 -12.10
N VAL A 301 7.05 0.56 -11.18
CA VAL A 301 7.48 1.64 -10.28
C VAL A 301 8.56 1.20 -9.30
N GLN A 302 8.56 -0.07 -8.88
CA GLN A 302 9.59 -0.60 -7.99
C GLN A 302 10.94 -0.83 -8.69
N ASP A 303 10.94 -1.02 -10.00
CA ASP A 303 12.14 -1.39 -10.79
C ASP A 303 12.58 -0.31 -11.80
N LEU A 304 12.15 0.93 -11.65
CA LEU A 304 12.39 2.00 -12.64
C LEU A 304 13.87 2.17 -13.01
N GLU A 305 14.78 2.06 -12.06
CA GLU A 305 16.20 2.22 -12.33
C GLU A 305 16.77 1.08 -13.18
N SER A 306 16.44 -0.18 -12.87
CA SER A 306 16.86 -1.34 -13.64
C SER A 306 16.19 -1.35 -15.02
N LEU A 307 14.89 -1.07 -15.06
CA LEU A 307 14.12 -0.99 -16.30
C LEU A 307 14.64 0.12 -17.23
N SER A 308 15.01 1.28 -16.69
CA SER A 308 15.67 2.36 -17.45
C SER A 308 16.93 1.88 -18.16
N ARG A 309 17.77 1.12 -17.45
CA ARG A 309 19.02 0.56 -18.01
C ARG A 309 18.72 -0.49 -19.08
N LYS A 310 17.82 -1.43 -18.80
CA LYS A 310 17.46 -2.54 -19.71
C LYS A 310 16.82 -2.04 -21.02
N LEU A 311 16.03 -0.96 -20.94
CA LEU A 311 15.34 -0.38 -22.10
C LEU A 311 16.09 0.81 -22.74
N HIS A 312 17.29 1.17 -22.24
CA HIS A 312 18.07 2.32 -22.71
C HIS A 312 17.24 3.63 -22.78
N THR A 313 16.36 3.83 -21.80
CA THR A 313 15.49 5.02 -21.71
C THR A 313 15.50 5.61 -20.30
N THR A 314 15.34 6.92 -20.18
CA THR A 314 15.28 7.56 -18.87
C THR A 314 13.85 7.53 -18.32
N LEU A 315 13.66 6.79 -17.22
CA LEU A 315 12.38 6.69 -16.50
C LEU A 315 12.56 7.29 -15.09
N ARG A 316 11.82 8.36 -14.77
CA ARG A 316 11.87 9.03 -13.44
C ARG A 316 10.48 9.46 -13.02
N LEU A 317 10.19 9.34 -11.73
CA LEU A 317 8.97 9.81 -11.07
C LEU A 317 9.28 11.04 -10.19
N GLU A 318 9.86 12.08 -10.76
CA GLU A 318 10.18 13.33 -10.03
C GLU A 318 9.37 14.51 -10.55
#